data_4077527c3355f75ca91068afa6dace45
#
_entry.id   4077527c3355f75ca91068afa6dace45
#
_cell.length_a   1.000
_cell.length_b   1.000
_cell.length_c   1.000
_cell.angle_alpha   90.00
_cell.angle_beta   90.00
_cell.angle_gamma   90.00
#
_symmetry.space_group_name_H-M   'P 1'
#
loop_
_entity.id
_entity.type
_entity.pdbx_description
1 polymer ?
#
loop_
_entity_poly.entity_id
_entity_poly.type
_entity_poly.pdbx_seq_one_letter_code
_entity_poly.pdbx_strand_id
1 'polypeptide(L)'
;MSSYLFTSESVSEGHPDKVADQISDAVLDAILAQDKRARVACETMVKTGVAIVAGEVTTSAWIDLEAITRKVILDIGYNSSDVGFDGATCGVLNLIGKQSPDINQGVDRKNPEEQGAGDQGLMFGYATSETRDMMPAAIYYSHRLVEQQAKVRKKGKLPWLRPDAKSQVTLRYENGKVSAIDAVVLSTQHDPSVKHKDLIEAVREEILKPVLPTKWLHKGTKYHINPTGKFVIGGPVGDCGLTGRKIIVDTYGGWARHGGGAFSGKDPSKVDRSAAYAARYVAKNIVAAGIADRCEVQVSYAIGVAHPTSISVTTFGTGKIGDDKIEKLIRKHFDLRPYGIIRMLDLIHPMYQPTASYGHFGRTPHKVAYKDGAGKTHTATAFSWEQTDKAELLRSEAKIR
;
A
#
# COMPACT_ATOMS: atom_id res chain seq x y z
N MET A 1 34.30 -1.83 8.74
CA MET A 1 32.90 -1.53 9.11
C MET A 1 32.24 -0.94 7.88
N SER A 2 31.16 -1.55 7.39
CA SER A 2 30.41 -0.96 6.26
C SER A 2 29.43 0.08 6.79
N SER A 3 29.58 1.33 6.36
CA SER A 3 28.60 2.40 6.61
C SER A 3 28.05 2.88 5.27
N TYR A 4 26.71 3.04 5.19
CA TYR A 4 26.04 3.57 4.00
C TYR A 4 24.78 4.32 4.39
N LEU A 5 24.29 5.14 3.47
CA LEU A 5 23.01 5.81 3.59
C LEU A 5 21.97 5.12 2.71
N PHE A 6 20.74 5.04 3.22
CA PHE A 6 19.59 4.57 2.45
C PHE A 6 18.40 5.49 2.65
N THR A 7 17.68 5.77 1.57
CA THR A 7 16.57 6.71 1.56
C THR A 7 15.31 6.08 0.99
N SER A 8 14.19 6.32 1.66
CA SER A 8 12.86 6.04 1.11
C SER A 8 12.00 7.29 1.18
N GLU A 9 11.00 7.35 0.30
CA GLU A 9 10.02 8.42 0.27
C GLU A 9 8.60 7.88 0.41
N SER A 10 7.68 8.75 0.81
CA SER A 10 6.24 8.49 0.83
C SER A 10 5.47 9.74 0.47
N VAL A 11 4.20 9.55 0.13
CA VAL A 11 3.27 10.63 -0.21
C VAL A 11 1.97 10.49 0.57
N SER A 12 1.29 11.63 0.81
CA SER A 12 0.03 11.64 1.55
C SER A 12 -1.16 11.13 0.73
N GLU A 13 -2.30 10.93 1.40
CA GLU A 13 -3.57 10.60 0.75
C GLU A 13 -4.01 11.63 -0.28
N GLY A 14 -3.56 12.89 -0.17
CA GLY A 14 -3.89 13.96 -1.09
C GLY A 14 -2.94 14.10 -2.28
N HIS A 15 -1.87 13.32 -2.35
CA HIS A 15 -1.04 13.28 -3.56
C HIS A 15 -1.88 12.80 -4.76
N PRO A 16 -1.77 13.41 -5.96
CA PRO A 16 -2.62 13.08 -7.10
C PRO A 16 -2.70 11.59 -7.43
N ASP A 17 -1.57 10.88 -7.46
CA ASP A 17 -1.55 9.43 -7.71
C ASP A 17 -2.29 8.65 -6.60
N LYS A 18 -2.22 9.10 -5.34
CA LYS A 18 -2.93 8.44 -4.23
C LYS A 18 -4.41 8.80 -4.19
N VAL A 19 -4.81 9.95 -4.70
CA VAL A 19 -6.24 10.24 -4.97
C VAL A 19 -6.78 9.26 -5.99
N ALA A 20 -6.06 9.01 -7.08
CA ALA A 20 -6.45 8.04 -8.11
C ALA A 20 -6.54 6.62 -7.56
N ASP A 21 -5.54 6.17 -6.78
CA ASP A 21 -5.54 4.85 -6.13
C ASP A 21 -6.73 4.66 -5.19
N GLN A 22 -7.05 5.67 -4.38
CA GLN A 22 -8.18 5.62 -3.46
C GLN A 22 -9.53 5.55 -4.17
N ILE A 23 -9.70 6.26 -5.29
CA ILE A 23 -10.92 6.17 -6.11
C ILE A 23 -11.04 4.76 -6.69
N SER A 24 -9.98 4.23 -7.29
CA SER A 24 -9.99 2.90 -7.89
C SER A 24 -10.30 1.80 -6.87
N ASP A 25 -9.74 1.87 -5.66
CA ASP A 25 -10.03 0.89 -4.60
C ASP A 25 -11.41 1.09 -3.97
N ALA A 26 -11.94 2.32 -3.91
CA ALA A 26 -13.32 2.56 -3.46
C ALA A 26 -14.35 1.98 -4.43
N VAL A 27 -14.09 2.07 -5.74
CA VAL A 27 -14.91 1.42 -6.78
C VAL A 27 -14.85 -0.10 -6.62
N LEU A 28 -13.66 -0.68 -6.44
CA LEU A 28 -13.50 -2.11 -6.18
C LEU A 28 -14.29 -2.55 -4.95
N ASP A 29 -14.16 -1.85 -3.83
CA ASP A 29 -14.85 -2.18 -2.58
C ASP A 29 -16.37 -2.10 -2.73
N ALA A 30 -16.89 -1.11 -3.43
CA ALA A 30 -18.33 -0.97 -3.69
C ALA A 30 -18.90 -2.11 -4.54
N ILE A 31 -18.12 -2.62 -5.50
CA ILE A 31 -18.48 -3.78 -6.32
C ILE A 31 -18.42 -5.06 -5.46
N LEU A 32 -17.33 -5.31 -4.74
CA LEU A 32 -17.18 -6.51 -3.92
C LEU A 32 -18.19 -6.62 -2.77
N ALA A 33 -18.70 -5.49 -2.31
CA ALA A 33 -19.78 -5.47 -1.33
C ALA A 33 -21.04 -6.18 -1.83
N GLN A 34 -21.31 -6.14 -3.14
CA GLN A 34 -22.51 -6.70 -3.77
C GLN A 34 -22.22 -8.00 -4.54
N ASP A 35 -21.03 -8.11 -5.13
CA ASP A 35 -20.63 -9.24 -5.98
C ASP A 35 -19.19 -9.69 -5.66
N LYS A 36 -19.07 -10.71 -4.84
CA LYS A 36 -17.78 -11.28 -4.42
C LYS A 36 -17.02 -12.01 -5.54
N ARG A 37 -17.69 -12.29 -6.67
CA ARG A 37 -17.09 -12.94 -7.83
C ARG A 37 -16.73 -11.97 -8.95
N ALA A 38 -16.93 -10.69 -8.72
CA ALA A 38 -16.64 -9.66 -9.71
C ALA A 38 -15.17 -9.73 -10.16
N ARG A 39 -14.97 -9.39 -11.43
CA ARG A 39 -13.64 -9.18 -12.01
C ARG A 39 -13.52 -7.68 -12.26
N VAL A 40 -12.51 -7.08 -11.62
CA VAL A 40 -12.35 -5.62 -11.63
C VAL A 40 -10.90 -5.28 -11.96
N ALA A 41 -10.73 -4.47 -12.98
CA ALA A 41 -9.52 -3.74 -13.30
C ALA A 41 -9.94 -2.29 -13.50
N CYS A 42 -9.87 -1.49 -12.44
CA CYS A 42 -10.33 -0.11 -12.42
C CYS A 42 -9.14 0.83 -12.26
N GLU A 43 -8.95 1.71 -13.21
CA GLU A 43 -7.90 2.73 -13.22
C GLU A 43 -8.53 4.11 -13.21
N THR A 44 -7.86 5.05 -12.56
CA THR A 44 -8.33 6.42 -12.42
C THR A 44 -7.24 7.38 -12.84
N MET A 45 -7.61 8.43 -13.55
CA MET A 45 -6.81 9.61 -13.78
C MET A 45 -7.48 10.81 -13.12
N VAL A 46 -6.71 11.62 -12.41
CA VAL A 46 -7.18 12.90 -11.86
C VAL A 46 -6.30 14.06 -12.37
N LYS A 47 -6.93 15.14 -12.78
CA LYS A 47 -6.29 16.38 -13.19
C LYS A 47 -7.23 17.54 -12.88
N THR A 48 -6.75 18.78 -13.01
CA THR A 48 -7.51 20.00 -12.74
C THR A 48 -8.98 19.90 -13.13
N GLY A 49 -9.88 19.87 -12.13
CA GLY A 49 -11.32 19.89 -12.34
C GLY A 49 -11.94 18.60 -12.90
N VAL A 50 -11.19 17.48 -13.03
CA VAL A 50 -11.72 16.24 -13.60
C VAL A 50 -11.15 14.98 -12.97
N ALA A 51 -12.00 13.96 -12.79
CA ALA A 51 -11.64 12.59 -12.54
C ALA A 51 -12.18 11.69 -13.66
N ILE A 52 -11.32 10.87 -14.24
CA ILE A 52 -11.66 9.90 -15.29
C ILE A 52 -11.44 8.51 -14.71
N VAL A 53 -12.50 7.71 -14.66
CA VAL A 53 -12.45 6.32 -14.18
C VAL A 53 -12.67 5.41 -15.37
N ALA A 54 -11.67 4.57 -15.65
CA ALA A 54 -11.63 3.71 -16.84
C ALA A 54 -11.26 2.27 -16.43
N GLY A 55 -11.41 1.33 -17.35
CA GLY A 55 -11.00 -0.05 -17.14
C GLY A 55 -12.09 -1.05 -17.53
N GLU A 56 -11.89 -2.30 -17.14
CA GLU A 56 -12.77 -3.42 -17.49
C GLU A 56 -13.33 -4.07 -16.23
N VAL A 57 -14.66 -4.23 -16.21
CA VAL A 57 -15.37 -4.82 -15.08
C VAL A 57 -16.38 -5.85 -15.57
N THR A 58 -16.38 -7.03 -14.96
CA THR A 58 -17.43 -8.04 -15.08
C THR A 58 -18.07 -8.23 -13.72
N THR A 59 -19.33 -7.80 -13.58
CA THR A 59 -20.05 -7.86 -12.31
C THR A 59 -21.56 -7.81 -12.52
N SER A 60 -22.31 -8.33 -11.55
CA SER A 60 -23.75 -8.15 -11.40
C SER A 60 -24.11 -6.95 -10.51
N ALA A 61 -23.13 -6.32 -9.86
CA ALA A 61 -23.33 -5.19 -8.97
C ALA A 61 -23.69 -3.92 -9.76
N TRP A 62 -24.55 -3.10 -9.16
CA TRP A 62 -24.77 -1.72 -9.60
C TRP A 62 -24.17 -0.76 -8.57
N ILE A 63 -23.38 0.19 -9.04
CA ILE A 63 -22.75 1.21 -8.21
C ILE A 63 -22.99 2.60 -8.78
N ASP A 64 -23.11 3.58 -7.91
CA ASP A 64 -23.06 4.99 -8.28
C ASP A 64 -21.60 5.45 -8.28
N LEU A 65 -20.94 5.29 -9.43
CA LEU A 65 -19.52 5.59 -9.61
C LEU A 65 -19.24 7.08 -9.37
N GLU A 66 -20.15 7.97 -9.77
CA GLU A 66 -19.99 9.41 -9.57
C GLU A 66 -20.02 9.75 -8.08
N ALA A 67 -20.99 9.25 -7.34
CA ALA A 67 -21.11 9.49 -5.91
C ALA A 67 -19.89 8.93 -5.14
N ILE A 68 -19.40 7.75 -5.49
CA ILE A 68 -18.20 7.14 -4.91
C ILE A 68 -16.98 8.01 -5.14
N THR A 69 -16.75 8.43 -6.38
CA THR A 69 -15.61 9.27 -6.78
C THR A 69 -15.62 10.59 -6.02
N ARG A 70 -16.75 11.30 -5.99
CA ARG A 70 -16.92 12.57 -5.27
C ARG A 70 -16.67 12.41 -3.79
N LYS A 71 -17.23 11.35 -3.18
CA LYS A 71 -17.04 11.06 -1.76
C LYS A 71 -15.58 10.88 -1.40
N VAL A 72 -14.81 10.12 -2.17
CA VAL A 72 -13.37 9.90 -1.93
C VAL A 72 -12.61 11.22 -1.98
N ILE A 73 -12.86 12.05 -3.00
CA ILE A 73 -12.18 13.35 -3.17
C ILE A 73 -12.49 14.28 -1.98
N LEU A 74 -13.75 14.33 -1.54
CA LEU A 74 -14.19 15.13 -0.41
C LEU A 74 -13.62 14.63 0.92
N ASP A 75 -13.61 13.31 1.15
CA ASP A 75 -13.06 12.68 2.36
C ASP A 75 -11.54 12.93 2.52
N ILE A 76 -10.81 13.04 1.41
CA ILE A 76 -9.41 13.44 1.37
C ILE A 76 -9.26 14.92 1.84
N GLY A 77 -10.25 15.76 1.57
CA GLY A 77 -10.25 17.17 1.92
C GLY A 77 -10.13 18.12 0.75
N TYR A 78 -10.34 17.64 -0.48
CA TYR A 78 -10.47 18.46 -1.67
C TYR A 78 -11.94 18.90 -1.84
N ASN A 79 -12.31 20.00 -1.20
CA ASN A 79 -13.69 20.48 -1.02
C ASN A 79 -13.92 21.90 -1.55
N SER A 80 -12.95 22.51 -2.22
CA SER A 80 -13.11 23.79 -2.90
C SER A 80 -11.98 24.02 -3.93
N SER A 81 -12.22 24.91 -4.88
CA SER A 81 -11.22 25.37 -5.84
C SER A 81 -10.02 26.03 -5.16
N ASP A 82 -10.19 26.65 -3.99
CA ASP A 82 -9.10 27.28 -3.25
C ASP A 82 -8.06 26.28 -2.74
N VAL A 83 -8.50 25.03 -2.49
CA VAL A 83 -7.60 23.95 -2.10
C VAL A 83 -6.92 23.32 -3.32
N GLY A 84 -7.41 23.64 -4.52
CA GLY A 84 -6.86 23.18 -5.79
C GLY A 84 -7.62 22.04 -6.46
N PHE A 85 -8.66 21.46 -5.82
CA PHE A 85 -9.55 20.46 -6.38
C PHE A 85 -10.86 20.44 -5.59
N ASP A 86 -11.98 20.24 -6.25
CA ASP A 86 -13.29 20.22 -5.58
C ASP A 86 -14.10 18.99 -5.98
N GLY A 87 -14.25 18.08 -5.05
CA GLY A 87 -15.01 16.84 -5.25
C GLY A 87 -16.51 17.07 -5.51
N ALA A 88 -17.05 18.20 -5.05
CA ALA A 88 -18.47 18.51 -5.28
C ALA A 88 -18.76 18.95 -6.73
N THR A 89 -17.82 19.62 -7.38
CA THR A 89 -18.06 20.28 -8.68
C THR A 89 -17.18 19.77 -9.82
N CYS A 90 -16.17 18.92 -9.57
CA CYS A 90 -15.32 18.38 -10.62
C CYS A 90 -16.12 17.53 -11.62
N GLY A 91 -15.68 17.47 -12.87
CA GLY A 91 -16.21 16.52 -13.86
C GLY A 91 -15.83 15.09 -13.45
N VAL A 92 -16.78 14.16 -13.59
CA VAL A 92 -16.52 12.72 -13.42
C VAL A 92 -16.87 12.02 -14.72
N LEU A 93 -15.88 11.40 -15.36
CA LEU A 93 -16.08 10.65 -16.59
C LEU A 93 -15.97 9.15 -16.29
N ASN A 94 -16.98 8.41 -16.73
CA ASN A 94 -17.03 6.96 -16.62
C ASN A 94 -16.72 6.32 -17.99
N LEU A 95 -15.56 5.65 -18.07
CA LEU A 95 -15.09 4.91 -19.23
C LEU A 95 -14.88 3.43 -18.90
N ILE A 96 -15.64 2.88 -17.93
CA ILE A 96 -15.60 1.47 -17.60
C ILE A 96 -16.35 0.67 -18.66
N GLY A 97 -15.64 -0.29 -19.25
CA GLY A 97 -16.18 -1.25 -20.21
C GLY A 97 -16.31 -2.67 -19.62
N LYS A 98 -16.76 -3.61 -20.46
CA LYS A 98 -16.80 -5.03 -20.12
C LYS A 98 -15.45 -5.69 -20.41
N GLN A 99 -15.06 -6.65 -19.57
CA GLN A 99 -13.85 -7.44 -19.78
C GLN A 99 -13.96 -8.32 -21.03
N SER A 100 -12.85 -8.50 -21.74
CA SER A 100 -12.74 -9.40 -22.88
C SER A 100 -13.07 -10.84 -22.49
N PRO A 101 -13.92 -11.56 -23.27
CA PRO A 101 -14.22 -12.98 -23.02
C PRO A 101 -12.98 -13.87 -23.07
N ASP A 102 -11.97 -13.50 -23.87
CA ASP A 102 -10.75 -14.30 -24.08
C ASP A 102 -9.91 -14.41 -22.82
N ILE A 103 -9.84 -13.35 -22.02
CA ILE A 103 -9.10 -13.34 -20.74
C ILE A 103 -9.78 -14.28 -19.73
N ASN A 104 -11.10 -14.32 -19.76
CA ASN A 104 -11.88 -15.07 -18.77
C ASN A 104 -11.74 -16.60 -18.91
N GLN A 105 -11.43 -17.11 -20.11
CA GLN A 105 -11.26 -18.54 -20.38
C GLN A 105 -10.08 -19.16 -19.60
N GLY A 106 -9.03 -18.38 -19.33
CA GLY A 106 -7.84 -18.84 -18.58
C GLY A 106 -8.00 -18.82 -17.08
N VAL A 107 -8.90 -17.99 -16.55
CA VAL A 107 -9.04 -17.72 -15.11
C VAL A 107 -10.14 -18.57 -14.48
N ASP A 108 -11.32 -18.61 -15.08
CA ASP A 108 -12.47 -19.33 -14.51
C ASP A 108 -12.42 -20.82 -14.89
N ARG A 109 -12.44 -21.66 -13.87
CA ARG A 109 -12.46 -23.14 -13.99
C ARG A 109 -13.71 -23.70 -13.31
N LYS A 110 -14.17 -24.88 -13.76
CA LYS A 110 -15.29 -25.60 -13.13
C LYS A 110 -14.98 -25.92 -11.66
N ASN A 111 -13.74 -26.30 -11.38
CA ASN A 111 -13.23 -26.44 -10.02
C ASN A 111 -12.50 -25.15 -9.61
N PRO A 112 -12.99 -24.40 -8.62
CA PRO A 112 -12.35 -23.17 -8.16
C PRO A 112 -10.89 -23.35 -7.71
N GLU A 113 -10.52 -24.52 -7.19
CA GLU A 113 -9.15 -24.81 -6.77
C GLU A 113 -8.14 -24.85 -7.94
N GLU A 114 -8.64 -25.01 -9.15
CA GLU A 114 -7.85 -25.00 -10.39
C GLU A 114 -7.85 -23.64 -11.07
N GLN A 115 -8.38 -22.60 -10.42
CA GLN A 115 -8.35 -21.24 -10.92
C GLN A 115 -6.91 -20.87 -11.30
N GLY A 116 -6.71 -20.55 -12.59
CA GLY A 116 -5.42 -20.11 -13.11
C GLY A 116 -5.12 -18.67 -12.70
N ALA A 117 -3.84 -18.31 -12.76
CA ALA A 117 -3.43 -16.93 -12.63
C ALA A 117 -4.00 -16.09 -13.80
N GLY A 118 -4.51 -14.89 -13.48
CA GLY A 118 -5.10 -13.99 -14.47
C GLY A 118 -4.09 -13.35 -15.42
N ASP A 119 -2.81 -13.44 -15.09
CA ASP A 119 -1.69 -12.97 -15.91
C ASP A 119 -0.43 -13.73 -15.55
N GLN A 120 0.59 -13.61 -16.41
CA GLN A 120 1.96 -13.94 -16.06
C GLN A 120 2.54 -12.83 -15.17
N GLY A 121 3.55 -13.16 -14.35
CA GLY A 121 4.23 -12.13 -13.56
C GLY A 121 5.08 -12.73 -12.46
N LEU A 122 5.82 -11.84 -11.80
CA LEU A 122 6.60 -12.16 -10.60
C LEU A 122 6.31 -11.12 -9.53
N MET A 123 6.17 -11.56 -8.29
CA MET A 123 5.83 -10.73 -7.14
C MET A 123 6.82 -10.99 -6.01
N PHE A 124 7.06 -9.96 -5.21
CA PHE A 124 7.97 -10.03 -4.07
C PHE A 124 7.25 -9.69 -2.77
N GLY A 125 7.57 -10.44 -1.73
CA GLY A 125 7.27 -10.11 -0.36
C GLY A 125 8.55 -9.93 0.44
N TYR A 126 8.55 -9.02 1.41
CA TYR A 126 9.71 -8.74 2.24
C TYR A 126 9.30 -8.50 3.70
N ALA A 127 10.17 -8.86 4.62
CA ALA A 127 10.06 -8.51 6.02
C ALA A 127 11.47 -8.37 6.64
N THR A 128 11.57 -7.52 7.65
CA THR A 128 12.82 -7.29 8.41
C THR A 128 12.51 -6.94 9.86
N SER A 129 13.40 -7.32 10.78
CA SER A 129 13.28 -7.01 12.20
C SER A 129 13.62 -5.55 12.56
N GLU A 130 13.80 -4.65 11.59
CA GLU A 130 14.19 -3.25 11.82
C GLU A 130 13.13 -2.44 12.57
N THR A 131 11.86 -2.73 12.35
CA THR A 131 10.73 -2.06 13.00
C THR A 131 9.77 -3.07 13.61
N ARG A 132 8.91 -2.60 14.54
CA ARG A 132 7.90 -3.46 15.18
C ARG A 132 6.95 -4.12 14.19
N ASP A 133 6.65 -3.45 13.06
CA ASP A 133 5.75 -3.94 12.04
C ASP A 133 6.48 -4.73 10.93
N MET A 134 7.78 -5.04 11.17
CA MET A 134 8.65 -5.82 10.29
C MET A 134 8.79 -5.21 8.89
N MET A 135 8.90 -3.88 8.83
CA MET A 135 9.14 -3.08 7.63
C MET A 135 10.54 -2.48 7.63
N PRO A 136 11.13 -2.19 6.45
CA PRO A 136 12.32 -1.36 6.36
C PRO A 136 12.07 0.01 7.00
N ALA A 137 12.99 0.46 7.85
CA ALA A 137 12.75 1.62 8.70
C ALA A 137 12.58 2.92 7.90
N ALA A 138 13.29 3.10 6.77
CA ALA A 138 13.20 4.31 5.99
C ALA A 138 11.77 4.55 5.43
N ILE A 139 11.18 3.55 4.77
CA ILE A 139 9.81 3.66 4.25
C ILE A 139 8.79 3.71 5.39
N TYR A 140 8.99 2.96 6.47
CA TYR A 140 8.11 2.97 7.63
C TYR A 140 7.94 4.38 8.21
N TYR A 141 9.03 5.08 8.47
CA TYR A 141 8.96 6.45 9.00
C TYR A 141 8.49 7.46 7.95
N SER A 142 8.83 7.28 6.67
CA SER A 142 8.28 8.12 5.62
C SER A 142 6.75 8.05 5.58
N HIS A 143 6.15 6.87 5.66
CA HIS A 143 4.69 6.71 5.76
C HIS A 143 4.11 7.40 7.01
N ARG A 144 4.72 7.17 8.17
CA ARG A 144 4.22 7.75 9.43
C ARG A 144 4.22 9.28 9.42
N LEU A 145 5.19 9.92 8.73
CA LEU A 145 5.25 11.38 8.61
C LEU A 145 4.05 11.95 7.83
N VAL A 146 3.74 11.41 6.67
CA VAL A 146 2.60 11.89 5.86
C VAL A 146 1.25 11.46 6.45
N GLU A 147 1.18 10.34 7.13
CA GLU A 147 -0.01 9.95 7.91
C GLU A 147 -0.26 10.90 9.09
N GLN A 148 0.79 11.31 9.81
CA GLN A 148 0.68 12.29 10.88
C GLN A 148 0.28 13.67 10.34
N GLN A 149 0.79 14.08 9.17
CA GLN A 149 0.38 15.31 8.49
C GLN A 149 -1.14 15.31 8.24
N ALA A 150 -1.67 14.23 7.64
CA ALA A 150 -3.10 14.10 7.39
C ALA A 150 -3.93 14.08 8.69
N LYS A 151 -3.45 13.40 9.72
CA LYS A 151 -4.09 13.34 11.04
C LYS A 151 -4.18 14.72 11.70
N VAL A 152 -3.10 15.49 11.68
CA VAL A 152 -3.04 16.86 12.22
C VAL A 152 -3.97 17.79 11.45
N ARG A 153 -3.97 17.68 10.11
CA ARG A 153 -4.85 18.44 9.21
C ARG A 153 -6.32 18.13 9.47
N LYS A 154 -6.72 16.87 9.42
CA LYS A 154 -8.13 16.43 9.60
C LYS A 154 -8.67 16.75 11.00
N LYS A 155 -7.81 16.82 12.02
CA LYS A 155 -8.19 17.27 13.37
C LYS A 155 -8.29 18.78 13.52
N GLY A 156 -7.98 19.56 12.49
CA GLY A 156 -7.99 21.01 12.52
C GLY A 156 -6.92 21.65 13.41
N LYS A 157 -5.90 20.88 13.84
CA LYS A 157 -4.84 21.40 14.72
C LYS A 157 -3.96 22.42 14.01
N LEU A 158 -3.68 22.18 12.71
CA LEU A 158 -3.03 23.13 11.81
C LEU A 158 -3.96 23.37 10.61
N PRO A 159 -4.92 24.31 10.73
CA PRO A 159 -6.01 24.48 9.76
C PRO A 159 -5.54 24.96 8.37
N TRP A 160 -4.33 25.50 8.30
CA TRP A 160 -3.70 25.93 7.04
C TRP A 160 -3.04 24.76 6.27
N LEU A 161 -2.95 23.54 6.82
CA LEU A 161 -2.49 22.37 6.07
C LEU A 161 -3.50 21.98 5.01
N ARG A 162 -2.99 21.64 3.81
CA ARG A 162 -3.76 21.13 2.69
C ARG A 162 -3.42 19.66 2.42
N PRO A 163 -4.20 18.94 1.59
CA PRO A 163 -4.10 17.48 1.51
C PRO A 163 -2.80 16.93 0.94
N ASP A 164 -2.15 17.61 0.00
CA ASP A 164 -0.96 17.10 -0.70
C ASP A 164 0.30 17.26 0.16
N ALA A 165 1.06 16.19 0.30
CA ALA A 165 2.34 16.20 0.99
C ALA A 165 3.23 15.05 0.52
N LYS A 166 4.56 15.27 0.65
CA LYS A 166 5.61 14.27 0.40
C LYS A 166 6.58 14.24 1.55
N SER A 167 7.06 13.06 1.90
CA SER A 167 8.11 12.87 2.91
C SER A 167 9.23 12.03 2.36
N GLN A 168 10.41 12.19 2.93
CA GLN A 168 11.58 11.37 2.64
C GLN A 168 12.42 11.24 3.90
N VAL A 169 12.88 10.01 4.19
CA VAL A 169 13.75 9.73 5.34
C VAL A 169 15.01 9.04 4.86
N THR A 170 16.16 9.62 5.18
CA THR A 170 17.48 9.05 4.93
C THR A 170 18.05 8.52 6.24
N LEU A 171 18.33 7.23 6.27
CA LEU A 171 18.90 6.52 7.41
C LEU A 171 20.36 6.18 7.13
N ARG A 172 21.18 6.25 8.19
CA ARG A 172 22.53 5.72 8.20
C ARG A 172 22.51 4.31 8.76
N TYR A 173 23.16 3.42 8.04
CA TYR A 173 23.36 2.03 8.45
C TYR A 173 24.82 1.81 8.79
N GLU A 174 25.07 1.14 9.90
CA GLU A 174 26.40 0.68 10.33
C GLU A 174 26.31 -0.80 10.65
N ASN A 175 27.15 -1.60 10.00
CA ASN A 175 27.14 -3.07 10.14
C ASN A 175 25.74 -3.68 9.91
N GLY A 176 24.99 -3.16 8.96
CA GLY A 176 23.66 -3.65 8.59
C GLY A 176 22.53 -3.25 9.53
N LYS A 177 22.78 -2.39 10.52
CA LYS A 177 21.77 -1.88 11.46
C LYS A 177 21.61 -0.36 11.35
N VAL A 178 20.39 0.14 11.55
CA VAL A 178 20.13 1.58 11.59
C VAL A 178 20.86 2.19 12.78
N SER A 179 21.72 3.17 12.52
CA SER A 179 22.47 3.91 13.54
C SER A 179 21.96 5.33 13.77
N ALA A 180 21.50 6.01 12.71
CA ALA A 180 21.04 7.40 12.79
C ALA A 180 20.06 7.78 11.68
N ILE A 181 19.33 8.87 11.89
CA ILE A 181 18.61 9.61 10.85
C ILE A 181 19.52 10.72 10.36
N ASP A 182 19.94 10.66 9.10
CA ASP A 182 20.84 11.62 8.49
C ASP A 182 20.07 12.84 7.93
N ALA A 183 18.93 12.61 7.26
CA ALA A 183 18.09 13.66 6.74
C ALA A 183 16.60 13.30 6.75
N VAL A 184 15.76 14.32 6.92
CA VAL A 184 14.30 14.24 6.81
C VAL A 184 13.82 15.36 5.89
N VAL A 185 13.05 15.02 4.88
CA VAL A 185 12.36 15.97 4.01
C VAL A 185 10.87 15.85 4.26
N LEU A 186 10.18 16.97 4.42
CA LEU A 186 8.72 17.06 4.40
C LEU A 186 8.29 18.27 3.60
N SER A 187 7.62 18.04 2.48
CA SER A 187 6.97 19.09 1.67
C SER A 187 5.46 18.93 1.84
N THR A 188 4.79 19.94 2.34
CA THR A 188 3.35 19.92 2.58
C THR A 188 2.68 21.13 1.94
N GLN A 189 1.58 20.88 1.22
CA GLN A 189 0.72 21.92 0.68
C GLN A 189 0.08 22.69 1.82
N HIS A 190 -0.04 24.01 1.67
CA HIS A 190 -0.52 24.90 2.72
C HIS A 190 -1.30 26.08 2.16
N ASP A 191 -2.07 26.72 3.02
CA ASP A 191 -2.73 27.99 2.75
C ASP A 191 -1.69 29.12 2.57
N PRO A 192 -1.89 30.07 1.62
CA PRO A 192 -0.95 31.16 1.39
C PRO A 192 -0.78 32.12 2.57
N SER A 193 -1.69 32.14 3.54
CA SER A 193 -1.65 33.04 4.70
C SER A 193 -0.57 32.67 5.73
N VAL A 194 -0.14 31.39 5.78
CA VAL A 194 0.86 30.96 6.76
C VAL A 194 2.27 31.42 6.36
N LYS A 195 3.00 32.00 7.33
CA LYS A 195 4.39 32.39 7.13
C LYS A 195 5.28 31.15 7.16
N HIS A 196 6.28 31.11 6.28
CA HIS A 196 7.18 29.98 6.15
C HIS A 196 7.91 29.59 7.44
N LYS A 197 8.31 30.57 8.26
CA LYS A 197 8.93 30.33 9.56
C LYS A 197 7.98 29.58 10.53
N ASP A 198 6.73 30.02 10.60
CA ASP A 198 5.72 29.46 11.49
C ASP A 198 5.33 28.04 11.02
N LEU A 199 5.29 27.82 9.68
CA LEU A 199 5.09 26.51 9.08
C LEU A 199 6.21 25.54 9.49
N ILE A 200 7.48 25.94 9.39
CA ILE A 200 8.63 25.08 9.75
C ILE A 200 8.56 24.66 11.20
N GLU A 201 8.28 25.62 12.11
CA GLU A 201 8.19 25.35 13.54
C GLU A 201 7.03 24.40 13.87
N ALA A 202 5.84 24.67 13.35
CA ALA A 202 4.66 23.84 13.57
C ALA A 202 4.82 22.43 13.02
N VAL A 203 5.40 22.28 11.83
CA VAL A 203 5.69 20.96 11.23
C VAL A 203 6.67 20.17 12.11
N ARG A 204 7.72 20.81 12.63
CA ARG A 204 8.67 20.14 13.55
C ARG A 204 7.97 19.63 14.79
N GLU A 205 7.18 20.46 15.46
CA GLU A 205 6.53 20.13 16.72
C GLU A 205 5.41 19.09 16.55
N GLU A 206 4.56 19.24 15.54
CA GLU A 206 3.30 18.51 15.42
C GLU A 206 3.40 17.27 14.52
N ILE A 207 4.41 17.23 13.63
CA ILE A 207 4.55 16.14 12.67
C ILE A 207 5.85 15.37 12.88
N LEU A 208 7.02 16.05 12.91
CA LEU A 208 8.29 15.32 12.96
C LEU A 208 8.57 14.73 14.35
N LYS A 209 8.48 15.51 15.40
CA LYS A 209 8.76 15.08 16.79
C LYS A 209 7.91 13.90 17.27
N PRO A 210 6.58 13.84 17.01
CA PRO A 210 5.76 12.71 17.44
C PRO A 210 6.05 11.41 16.71
N VAL A 211 6.70 11.47 15.54
CA VAL A 211 6.91 10.33 14.65
C VAL A 211 8.32 9.77 14.73
N LEU A 212 9.32 10.65 14.72
CA LEU A 212 10.72 10.22 14.58
C LEU A 212 11.29 9.69 15.91
N PRO A 213 11.99 8.54 15.90
CA PRO A 213 12.55 7.96 17.11
C PRO A 213 13.75 8.80 17.58
N THR A 214 13.64 9.34 18.78
CA THR A 214 14.68 10.23 19.38
C THR A 214 16.05 9.58 19.45
N LYS A 215 16.12 8.25 19.64
CA LYS A 215 17.38 7.49 19.71
C LYS A 215 18.22 7.53 18.42
N TRP A 216 17.62 7.86 17.28
CA TRP A 216 18.30 7.96 15.98
C TRP A 216 18.56 9.42 15.55
N LEU A 217 18.02 10.39 16.29
CA LEU A 217 18.25 11.81 16.04
C LEU A 217 19.57 12.27 16.67
N HIS A 218 20.32 13.11 15.97
CA HIS A 218 21.58 13.69 16.46
C HIS A 218 21.73 15.14 15.97
N LYS A 219 22.74 15.85 16.48
CA LYS A 219 22.99 17.27 16.14
C LYS A 219 23.21 17.51 14.63
N GLY A 220 23.65 16.51 13.90
CA GLY A 220 23.88 16.56 12.46
C GLY A 220 22.68 16.17 11.60
N THR A 221 21.54 15.76 12.18
CA THR A 221 20.33 15.43 11.44
C THR A 221 19.81 16.67 10.70
N LYS A 222 19.68 16.57 9.37
CA LYS A 222 19.21 17.66 8.50
C LYS A 222 17.70 17.60 8.34
N TYR A 223 17.06 18.78 8.42
CA TYR A 223 15.60 18.90 8.22
C TYR A 223 15.33 19.85 7.05
N HIS A 224 14.65 19.34 6.03
CA HIS A 224 14.22 20.08 4.84
C HIS A 224 12.69 20.17 4.82
N ILE A 225 12.13 21.25 5.37
CA ILE A 225 10.68 21.47 5.44
C ILE A 225 10.33 22.54 4.45
N ASN A 226 9.50 22.19 3.44
CA ASN A 226 9.13 23.07 2.32
C ASN A 226 10.36 23.86 1.81
N PRO A 227 11.43 23.21 1.34
CA PRO A 227 12.71 23.86 1.06
C PRO A 227 12.62 24.89 -0.07
N THR A 228 11.59 24.83 -0.90
CA THR A 228 11.31 25.82 -1.97
C THR A 228 10.57 27.07 -1.45
N GLY A 229 10.19 27.08 -0.17
CA GLY A 229 9.48 28.16 0.51
C GLY A 229 7.96 28.08 0.41
N LYS A 230 7.38 27.97 -0.77
CA LYS A 230 5.92 27.92 -0.97
C LYS A 230 5.50 26.61 -1.63
N PHE A 231 4.41 26.02 -1.10
CA PHE A 231 3.71 24.91 -1.70
C PHE A 231 2.20 25.12 -1.56
N VAL A 232 1.69 26.13 -2.26
CA VAL A 232 0.25 26.50 -2.25
C VAL A 232 -0.49 25.75 -3.34
N ILE A 233 0.07 25.67 -4.55
CA ILE A 233 -0.49 24.89 -5.67
C ILE A 233 -0.02 23.45 -5.52
N GLY A 234 -0.95 22.52 -5.33
CA GLY A 234 -0.70 21.09 -5.18
C GLY A 234 -1.92 20.26 -5.53
N GLY A 235 -1.86 18.95 -5.27
CA GLY A 235 -2.91 18.04 -5.65
C GLY A 235 -3.12 17.94 -7.16
N PRO A 236 -4.30 17.53 -7.65
CA PRO A 236 -4.59 17.35 -9.07
C PRO A 236 -4.42 18.61 -9.95
N VAL A 237 -4.44 19.79 -9.35
CA VAL A 237 -4.13 21.04 -10.07
C VAL A 237 -2.63 21.15 -10.36
N GLY A 238 -1.79 20.81 -9.39
CA GLY A 238 -0.34 20.87 -9.52
C GLY A 238 0.21 19.80 -10.46
N ASP A 239 -0.26 18.56 -10.34
CA ASP A 239 0.25 17.41 -11.11
C ASP A 239 -0.88 16.44 -11.46
N CYS A 240 -0.68 15.67 -12.54
CA CYS A 240 -1.61 14.61 -12.95
C CYS A 240 -1.43 13.37 -12.07
N GLY A 241 -2.53 12.83 -11.55
CA GLY A 241 -2.55 11.57 -10.81
C GLY A 241 -3.08 10.43 -11.64
N LEU A 242 -2.43 9.25 -11.51
CA LEU A 242 -2.86 8.00 -12.12
C LEU A 242 -2.74 6.85 -11.12
N THR A 243 -3.67 5.91 -11.21
CA THR A 243 -3.63 4.66 -10.46
C THR A 243 -2.35 3.89 -10.76
N GLY A 244 -1.69 3.36 -9.73
CA GLY A 244 -0.54 2.48 -9.87
C GLY A 244 0.78 3.18 -10.20
N ARG A 245 0.92 4.49 -9.99
CA ARG A 245 2.19 5.22 -10.20
C ARG A 245 3.04 5.40 -8.95
N LYS A 246 2.66 4.79 -7.83
CA LYS A 246 3.40 4.84 -6.57
C LYS A 246 3.73 3.44 -6.02
N ILE A 247 4.01 2.49 -6.91
CA ILE A 247 4.20 1.07 -6.57
C ILE A 247 5.34 0.83 -5.58
N ILE A 248 6.39 1.64 -5.60
CA ILE A 248 7.51 1.53 -4.66
C ILE A 248 7.14 2.11 -3.29
N VAL A 249 6.38 3.21 -3.26
CA VAL A 249 5.78 3.76 -2.02
C VAL A 249 4.79 2.76 -1.43
N ASP A 250 3.99 2.10 -2.25
CA ASP A 250 2.99 1.12 -1.83
C ASP A 250 3.60 -0.14 -1.20
N THR A 251 4.88 -0.41 -1.45
CA THR A 251 5.56 -1.62 -1.02
C THR A 251 6.68 -1.34 -0.01
N TYR A 252 7.94 -1.38 -0.41
CA TYR A 252 9.07 -1.38 0.52
C TYR A 252 10.02 -0.19 0.36
N GLY A 253 9.61 0.86 -0.38
CA GLY A 253 10.40 2.09 -0.54
C GLY A 253 11.75 1.91 -1.21
N GLY A 254 11.88 0.91 -2.10
CA GLY A 254 13.11 0.59 -2.81
C GLY A 254 14.07 -0.33 -2.04
N TRP A 255 13.73 -0.75 -0.82
CA TRP A 255 14.58 -1.66 -0.05
C TRP A 255 14.55 -3.10 -0.57
N ALA A 256 13.39 -3.60 -0.96
CA ALA A 256 13.20 -4.90 -1.57
C ALA A 256 12.97 -4.78 -3.07
N ARG A 257 13.12 -5.91 -3.78
CA ARG A 257 12.78 -6.02 -5.21
C ARG A 257 11.29 -5.80 -5.43
N HIS A 258 10.92 -5.49 -6.67
CA HIS A 258 9.53 -5.29 -7.07
C HIS A 258 9.27 -5.96 -8.43
N GLY A 259 8.10 -6.58 -8.59
CA GLY A 259 7.73 -7.25 -9.85
C GLY A 259 7.15 -6.33 -10.92
N GLY A 260 6.83 -5.09 -10.57
CA GLY A 260 6.28 -4.07 -11.49
C GLY A 260 4.76 -3.94 -11.46
N GLY A 261 4.02 -4.90 -10.88
CA GLY A 261 2.55 -4.86 -10.81
C GLY A 261 2.01 -3.84 -9.81
N ALA A 262 1.05 -3.04 -10.23
CA ALA A 262 0.27 -2.16 -9.35
C ALA A 262 -0.85 -2.92 -8.64
N PHE A 263 -1.33 -2.40 -7.50
CA PHE A 263 -2.34 -3.05 -6.65
C PHE A 263 -3.72 -2.44 -6.78
N SER A 264 -3.85 -1.12 -6.59
CA SER A 264 -5.14 -0.44 -6.50
C SER A 264 -6.00 -0.66 -7.74
N GLY A 265 -7.30 -0.83 -7.53
CA GLY A 265 -8.29 -1.09 -8.58
C GLY A 265 -8.35 -2.52 -9.09
N LYS A 266 -7.48 -3.42 -8.64
CA LYS A 266 -7.44 -4.82 -9.03
C LYS A 266 -8.12 -5.72 -8.00
N ASP A 267 -9.08 -6.56 -8.43
CA ASP A 267 -9.66 -7.60 -7.59
C ASP A 267 -8.64 -8.73 -7.29
N PRO A 268 -8.88 -9.57 -6.27
CA PRO A 268 -7.88 -10.54 -5.80
C PRO A 268 -7.59 -11.69 -6.77
N SER A 269 -8.28 -11.82 -7.91
CA SER A 269 -7.90 -12.76 -8.97
C SER A 269 -6.61 -12.34 -9.70
N LYS A 270 -6.27 -11.05 -9.62
CA LYS A 270 -5.04 -10.50 -10.18
C LYS A 270 -3.88 -10.78 -9.22
N VAL A 271 -3.00 -11.67 -9.64
CA VAL A 271 -1.84 -12.12 -8.84
C VAL A 271 -0.86 -10.99 -8.52
N ASP A 272 -0.80 -9.93 -9.32
CA ASP A 272 -0.03 -8.71 -9.02
C ASP A 272 -0.31 -8.23 -7.59
N ARG A 273 -1.58 -8.22 -7.19
CA ARG A 273 -2.01 -7.81 -5.86
C ARG A 273 -2.01 -8.96 -4.87
N SER A 274 -2.76 -10.00 -5.14
CA SER A 274 -2.99 -11.09 -4.19
C SER A 274 -1.71 -11.86 -3.85
N ALA A 275 -0.86 -12.14 -4.82
CA ALA A 275 0.39 -12.87 -4.58
C ALA A 275 1.47 -11.98 -3.93
N ALA A 276 1.49 -10.66 -4.18
CA ALA A 276 2.35 -9.75 -3.43
C ALA A 276 1.94 -9.70 -1.93
N TYR A 277 0.65 -9.71 -1.64
CA TYR A 277 0.13 -9.80 -0.27
C TYR A 277 0.48 -11.14 0.39
N ALA A 278 0.32 -12.25 -0.34
CA ALA A 278 0.70 -13.56 0.16
C ALA A 278 2.20 -13.69 0.39
N ALA A 279 3.04 -13.18 -0.51
CA ALA A 279 4.49 -13.18 -0.35
C ALA A 279 4.91 -12.32 0.88
N ARG A 280 4.24 -11.18 1.13
CA ARG A 280 4.42 -10.41 2.38
C ARG A 280 4.03 -11.21 3.60
N TYR A 281 2.89 -11.87 3.59
CA TYR A 281 2.42 -12.72 4.69
C TYR A 281 3.42 -13.82 5.02
N VAL A 282 3.94 -14.50 4.00
CA VAL A 282 4.97 -15.52 4.15
C VAL A 282 6.24 -14.92 4.77
N ALA A 283 6.81 -13.88 4.16
CA ALA A 283 8.05 -13.25 4.64
C ALA A 283 7.92 -12.77 6.09
N LYS A 284 6.76 -12.17 6.42
CA LYS A 284 6.49 -11.68 7.78
C LYS A 284 6.42 -12.81 8.80
N ASN A 285 5.78 -13.93 8.48
CA ASN A 285 5.72 -15.10 9.36
C ASN A 285 7.09 -15.76 9.55
N ILE A 286 7.96 -15.79 8.53
CA ILE A 286 9.35 -16.28 8.65
C ILE A 286 10.14 -15.42 9.64
N VAL A 287 10.05 -14.08 9.53
CA VAL A 287 10.75 -13.17 10.43
C VAL A 287 10.15 -13.21 11.84
N ALA A 288 8.83 -13.24 11.97
CA ALA A 288 8.13 -13.38 13.26
C ALA A 288 8.45 -14.69 13.98
N ALA A 289 8.64 -15.78 13.23
CA ALA A 289 9.11 -17.07 13.77
C ALA A 289 10.56 -17.00 14.29
N GLY A 290 11.31 -15.93 14.01
CA GLY A 290 12.73 -15.80 14.36
C GLY A 290 13.62 -16.71 13.53
N ILE A 291 13.17 -17.18 12.38
CA ILE A 291 13.94 -18.01 11.42
C ILE A 291 15.02 -17.18 10.75
N ALA A 292 14.72 -15.92 10.45
CA ALA A 292 15.67 -14.96 9.89
C ALA A 292 15.35 -13.53 10.37
N ASP A 293 16.35 -12.65 10.37
CA ASP A 293 16.13 -11.22 10.65
C ASP A 293 15.61 -10.47 9.42
N ARG A 294 15.87 -11.00 8.23
CA ARG A 294 15.39 -10.48 6.93
C ARG A 294 14.98 -11.65 6.04
N CYS A 295 13.87 -11.48 5.36
CA CYS A 295 13.38 -12.48 4.43
C CYS A 295 12.72 -11.81 3.22
N GLU A 296 13.19 -12.14 2.03
CA GLU A 296 12.56 -11.81 0.76
C GLU A 296 12.04 -13.10 0.10
N VAL A 297 10.80 -13.08 -0.35
CA VAL A 297 10.16 -14.20 -1.04
C VAL A 297 9.74 -13.72 -2.42
N GLN A 298 10.18 -14.40 -3.47
CA GLN A 298 9.69 -14.22 -4.82
C GLN A 298 8.73 -15.36 -5.16
N VAL A 299 7.61 -15.02 -5.78
CA VAL A 299 6.70 -15.98 -6.42
C VAL A 299 6.43 -15.56 -7.86
N SER A 300 6.26 -16.53 -8.76
CA SER A 300 5.97 -16.24 -10.16
C SER A 300 4.88 -17.15 -10.71
N TYR A 301 4.14 -16.65 -11.70
CA TYR A 301 3.01 -17.35 -12.32
C TYR A 301 3.08 -17.26 -13.84
N ALA A 302 2.46 -18.26 -14.49
CA ALA A 302 2.10 -18.22 -15.90
C ALA A 302 0.59 -18.06 -16.02
N ILE A 303 0.13 -17.29 -17.01
CA ILE A 303 -1.29 -17.09 -17.27
C ILE A 303 -2.03 -18.43 -17.41
N GLY A 304 -3.19 -18.54 -16.77
CA GLY A 304 -4.03 -19.74 -16.82
C GLY A 304 -3.50 -20.95 -16.04
N VAL A 305 -2.35 -20.85 -15.36
CA VAL A 305 -1.76 -21.93 -14.54
C VAL A 305 -2.01 -21.61 -13.05
N ALA A 306 -2.51 -22.61 -12.31
CA ALA A 306 -2.82 -22.45 -10.89
C ALA A 306 -1.58 -22.47 -9.99
N HIS A 307 -0.64 -23.37 -10.24
CA HIS A 307 0.56 -23.47 -9.41
C HIS A 307 1.59 -22.40 -9.76
N PRO A 308 2.26 -21.79 -8.74
CA PRO A 308 3.42 -20.93 -9.02
C PRO A 308 4.46 -21.65 -9.87
N THR A 309 5.01 -20.95 -10.86
CA THR A 309 6.11 -21.47 -11.70
C THR A 309 7.43 -21.51 -10.92
N SER A 310 7.61 -20.61 -9.96
CA SER A 310 8.73 -20.64 -9.02
C SER A 310 8.37 -20.02 -7.68
N ILE A 311 9.06 -20.47 -6.62
CA ILE A 311 9.13 -19.86 -5.32
C ILE A 311 10.61 -19.78 -4.97
N SER A 312 11.10 -18.60 -4.62
CA SER A 312 12.49 -18.38 -4.22
C SER A 312 12.55 -17.58 -2.93
N VAL A 313 13.50 -17.91 -2.07
CA VAL A 313 13.70 -17.28 -0.76
C VAL A 313 15.12 -16.78 -0.66
N THR A 314 15.29 -15.62 -0.06
CA THR A 314 16.60 -15.05 0.29
C THR A 314 16.53 -14.47 1.69
N THR A 315 17.35 -14.97 2.60
CA THR A 315 17.46 -14.44 3.97
C THR A 315 18.66 -13.50 4.17
N PHE A 316 19.41 -13.20 3.10
CA PHE A 316 20.56 -12.28 3.12
C PHE A 316 21.62 -12.68 4.18
N GLY A 317 21.80 -13.98 4.39
CA GLY A 317 22.75 -14.52 5.37
C GLY A 317 22.29 -14.40 6.83
N THR A 318 21.05 -14.00 7.10
CA THR A 318 20.49 -13.91 8.46
C THR A 318 19.69 -15.15 8.87
N GLY A 319 19.53 -16.12 7.97
CA GLY A 319 18.78 -17.35 8.23
C GLY A 319 19.47 -18.26 9.25
N LYS A 320 18.72 -18.76 10.23
CA LYS A 320 19.18 -19.78 11.20
C LYS A 320 19.14 -21.19 10.59
N ILE A 321 18.42 -21.36 9.50
CA ILE A 321 18.39 -22.56 8.66
C ILE A 321 18.62 -22.15 7.21
N GLY A 322 19.00 -23.09 6.34
CA GLY A 322 19.23 -22.80 4.92
C GLY A 322 17.95 -22.36 4.19
N ASP A 323 18.12 -21.49 3.20
CA ASP A 323 17.01 -20.94 2.40
C ASP A 323 16.21 -22.05 1.69
N ASP A 324 16.86 -23.16 1.29
CA ASP A 324 16.22 -24.36 0.74
C ASP A 324 15.25 -25.05 1.71
N LYS A 325 15.58 -25.03 3.02
CA LYS A 325 14.69 -25.59 4.07
C LYS A 325 13.52 -24.64 4.32
N ILE A 326 13.75 -23.33 4.25
CA ILE A 326 12.68 -22.33 4.38
C ILE A 326 11.71 -22.48 3.21
N GLU A 327 12.19 -22.66 1.97
CA GLU A 327 11.34 -22.88 0.80
C GLU A 327 10.44 -24.12 0.98
N LYS A 328 10.97 -25.23 1.53
CA LYS A 328 10.17 -26.43 1.82
C LYS A 328 9.08 -26.17 2.85
N LEU A 329 9.37 -25.38 3.90
CA LEU A 329 8.36 -24.96 4.89
C LEU A 329 7.27 -24.10 4.23
N ILE A 330 7.64 -23.18 3.35
CA ILE A 330 6.69 -22.34 2.62
C ILE A 330 5.76 -23.22 1.79
N ARG A 331 6.28 -24.13 0.97
CA ARG A 331 5.48 -25.04 0.13
C ARG A 331 4.54 -25.94 0.95
N LYS A 332 4.93 -26.27 2.16
CA LYS A 332 4.13 -27.11 3.07
C LYS A 332 2.97 -26.35 3.72
N HIS A 333 3.17 -25.11 4.11
CA HIS A 333 2.26 -24.38 5.00
C HIS A 333 1.47 -23.25 4.36
N PHE A 334 1.82 -22.84 3.13
CA PHE A 334 1.16 -21.76 2.42
C PHE A 334 0.70 -22.22 1.04
N ASP A 335 -0.60 -22.16 0.82
CA ASP A 335 -1.17 -22.40 -0.50
C ASP A 335 -1.04 -21.10 -1.34
N LEU A 336 -0.04 -21.08 -2.22
CA LEU A 336 0.25 -19.94 -3.08
C LEU A 336 -0.41 -20.05 -4.46
N ARG A 337 -1.36 -20.97 -4.67
CA ARG A 337 -2.25 -20.96 -5.83
C ARG A 337 -3.18 -19.73 -5.72
N PRO A 338 -3.61 -19.10 -6.82
CA PRO A 338 -4.48 -17.91 -6.78
C PRO A 338 -5.71 -18.08 -5.87
N TYR A 339 -6.44 -19.19 -5.99
CA TYR A 339 -7.59 -19.49 -5.15
C TYR A 339 -7.20 -19.76 -3.68
N GLY A 340 -6.08 -20.45 -3.46
CA GLY A 340 -5.52 -20.69 -2.12
C GLY A 340 -5.18 -19.39 -1.39
N ILE A 341 -4.57 -18.43 -2.08
CA ILE A 341 -4.27 -17.11 -1.54
C ILE A 341 -5.55 -16.36 -1.15
N ILE A 342 -6.53 -16.34 -2.05
CA ILE A 342 -7.82 -15.66 -1.80
C ILE A 342 -8.47 -16.21 -0.53
N ARG A 343 -8.48 -17.52 -0.34
CA ARG A 343 -9.05 -18.17 0.86
C ARG A 343 -8.21 -17.92 2.11
N MET A 344 -6.89 -18.09 2.00
CA MET A 344 -5.94 -17.96 3.12
C MET A 344 -5.98 -16.55 3.73
N LEU A 345 -6.13 -15.53 2.90
CA LEU A 345 -6.12 -14.12 3.32
C LEU A 345 -7.51 -13.47 3.34
N ASP A 346 -8.57 -14.24 3.01
CA ASP A 346 -9.98 -13.78 2.99
C ASP A 346 -10.19 -12.50 2.15
N LEU A 347 -9.71 -12.52 0.91
CA LEU A 347 -9.60 -11.33 0.06
C LEU A 347 -10.87 -10.95 -0.71
N ILE A 348 -11.98 -11.69 -0.61
CA ILE A 348 -13.21 -11.46 -1.38
C ILE A 348 -14.15 -10.42 -0.75
N HIS A 349 -13.65 -9.59 0.15
CA HIS A 349 -14.44 -8.61 0.89
C HIS A 349 -13.95 -7.18 0.64
N PRO A 350 -14.83 -6.17 0.80
CA PRO A 350 -14.41 -4.78 0.82
C PRO A 350 -13.42 -4.51 1.95
N MET A 351 -12.16 -4.26 1.59
CA MET A 351 -11.07 -3.99 2.52
C MET A 351 -9.93 -3.19 1.88
N TYR A 352 -10.13 -2.78 0.64
CA TYR A 352 -9.05 -2.30 -0.22
C TYR A 352 -8.84 -0.78 -0.16
N GLN A 353 -9.89 0.03 -0.05
CA GLN A 353 -9.73 1.48 0.04
C GLN A 353 -8.78 1.93 1.16
N PRO A 354 -8.80 1.36 2.39
CA PRO A 354 -7.81 1.71 3.42
C PRO A 354 -6.37 1.39 3.07
N THR A 355 -6.12 0.51 2.08
CA THR A 355 -4.76 0.13 1.66
C THR A 355 -4.13 1.14 0.71
N ALA A 356 -4.94 1.93 0.02
CA ALA A 356 -4.51 2.82 -1.06
C ALA A 356 -3.63 4.00 -0.62
N SER A 357 -3.45 4.22 0.69
CA SER A 357 -2.60 5.28 1.24
C SER A 357 -1.72 4.76 2.37
N TYR A 358 -0.53 5.34 2.51
CA TYR A 358 0.43 5.05 3.60
C TYR A 358 1.01 3.65 3.57
N GLY A 359 1.08 3.02 2.38
CA GLY A 359 1.63 1.69 2.14
C GLY A 359 0.64 0.55 2.37
N HIS A 360 0.74 -0.49 1.54
CA HIS A 360 -0.05 -1.71 1.66
C HIS A 360 0.50 -2.66 2.72
N PHE A 361 1.73 -2.43 3.19
CA PHE A 361 2.44 -3.25 4.17
C PHE A 361 2.83 -2.46 5.42
N GLY A 362 3.12 -3.20 6.52
CA GLY A 362 3.46 -2.58 7.79
C GLY A 362 2.27 -1.94 8.49
N ARG A 363 1.10 -2.47 8.29
CA ARG A 363 -0.17 -2.01 8.87
C ARG A 363 -0.67 -2.99 9.94
N THR A 364 -1.54 -2.49 10.80
CA THR A 364 -2.18 -3.35 11.82
C THR A 364 -3.48 -3.92 11.28
N PRO A 365 -3.68 -5.25 11.28
CA PRO A 365 -4.96 -5.84 10.92
C PRO A 365 -6.10 -5.31 11.80
N HIS A 366 -7.21 -4.94 11.17
CA HIS A 366 -8.39 -4.47 11.90
C HIS A 366 -9.68 -4.83 11.16
N LYS A 367 -10.80 -4.82 11.89
CA LYS A 367 -12.12 -5.08 11.31
C LYS A 367 -12.65 -3.85 10.61
N VAL A 368 -13.17 -4.05 9.39
CA VAL A 368 -13.89 -3.05 8.62
C VAL A 368 -15.33 -3.53 8.41
N ALA A 369 -16.29 -2.66 8.66
CA ALA A 369 -17.70 -2.95 8.43
C ALA A 369 -18.12 -2.46 7.04
N TYR A 370 -18.94 -3.24 6.34
CA TYR A 370 -19.54 -2.85 5.06
C TYR A 370 -20.97 -3.38 4.97
N LYS A 371 -21.78 -2.79 4.08
CA LYS A 371 -23.13 -3.26 3.77
C LYS A 371 -23.13 -3.95 2.42
N ASP A 372 -23.81 -5.10 2.34
CA ASP A 372 -24.05 -5.78 1.06
C ASP A 372 -25.18 -5.12 0.25
N GLY A 373 -25.44 -5.63 -0.94
CA GLY A 373 -26.50 -5.12 -1.83
C GLY A 373 -27.91 -5.20 -1.25
N ALA A 374 -28.13 -6.02 -0.20
CA ALA A 374 -29.40 -6.10 0.54
C ALA A 374 -29.42 -5.17 1.77
N GLY A 375 -28.35 -4.39 2.01
CA GLY A 375 -28.23 -3.49 3.15
C GLY A 375 -27.81 -4.16 4.46
N LYS A 376 -27.49 -5.48 4.46
CA LYS A 376 -27.04 -6.21 5.64
C LYS A 376 -25.57 -5.87 5.93
N THR A 377 -25.30 -5.61 7.20
CA THR A 377 -23.94 -5.29 7.66
C THR A 377 -23.10 -6.57 7.81
N HIS A 378 -21.90 -6.52 7.26
CA HIS A 378 -20.85 -7.55 7.36
C HIS A 378 -19.56 -6.92 7.86
N THR A 379 -18.61 -7.77 8.25
CA THR A 379 -17.25 -7.35 8.64
C THR A 379 -16.21 -8.16 7.90
N ALA A 380 -15.14 -7.50 7.47
CA ALA A 380 -13.95 -8.11 6.92
C ALA A 380 -12.72 -7.74 7.78
N THR A 381 -11.59 -8.39 7.56
CA THR A 381 -10.32 -8.04 8.21
C THR A 381 -9.42 -7.38 7.18
N ALA A 382 -9.31 -6.05 7.24
CA ALA A 382 -8.33 -5.33 6.43
C ALA A 382 -6.91 -5.69 6.88
N PHE A 383 -5.96 -5.72 5.93
CA PHE A 383 -4.56 -6.09 6.15
C PHE A 383 -4.36 -7.50 6.75
N SER A 384 -5.19 -8.47 6.36
CA SER A 384 -5.10 -9.86 6.82
C SER A 384 -3.73 -10.49 6.56
N TRP A 385 -3.02 -10.05 5.53
CA TRP A 385 -1.65 -10.46 5.20
C TRP A 385 -0.57 -9.96 6.18
N GLU A 386 -0.94 -9.12 7.13
CA GLU A 386 -0.06 -8.68 8.21
C GLU A 386 -0.15 -9.53 9.48
N GLN A 387 -0.97 -10.59 9.49
CA GLN A 387 -1.05 -11.55 10.60
C GLN A 387 0.22 -12.39 10.67
N THR A 388 0.55 -12.87 11.90
CA THR A 388 1.72 -13.72 12.17
C THR A 388 1.32 -15.04 12.81
N ASP A 389 0.13 -15.51 12.49
CA ASP A 389 -0.52 -16.72 13.05
C ASP A 389 0.19 -18.03 12.69
N LYS A 390 1.06 -18.04 11.68
CA LYS A 390 1.89 -19.18 11.30
C LYS A 390 3.26 -19.20 11.99
N ALA A 391 3.65 -18.14 12.69
CA ALA A 391 5.01 -17.97 13.21
C ALA A 391 5.39 -19.10 14.21
N GLU A 392 4.50 -19.46 15.14
CA GLU A 392 4.76 -20.50 16.14
C GLU A 392 4.94 -21.89 15.50
N LEU A 393 4.08 -22.23 14.54
CA LEU A 393 4.17 -23.46 13.77
C LEU A 393 5.50 -23.55 13.02
N LEU A 394 5.88 -22.45 12.32
CA LEU A 394 7.12 -22.40 11.55
C LEU A 394 8.36 -22.51 12.45
N ARG A 395 8.34 -21.84 13.61
CA ARG A 395 9.42 -21.93 14.61
C ARG A 395 9.61 -23.39 15.09
N SER A 396 8.51 -24.06 15.43
CA SER A 396 8.52 -25.44 15.90
C SER A 396 9.09 -26.38 14.84
N GLU A 397 8.63 -26.29 13.60
CA GLU A 397 9.11 -27.15 12.50
C GLU A 397 10.56 -26.83 12.08
N ALA A 398 10.97 -25.57 12.16
CA ALA A 398 12.36 -25.18 11.97
C ALA A 398 13.29 -25.63 13.11
N LYS A 399 12.74 -26.14 14.22
CA LYS A 399 13.47 -26.55 15.43
C LYS A 399 14.36 -25.44 16.00
N ILE A 400 13.87 -24.19 15.94
CA ILE A 400 14.57 -23.03 16.47
C ILE A 400 14.12 -22.81 17.93
N ARG A 401 15.11 -22.79 18.84
CA ARG A 401 14.90 -22.51 20.26
C ARG A 401 14.78 -21.02 20.55
#